data_0819fe7eb5f9ce19b9ad64d8448f27d9
#
_entry.id   0819fe7eb5f9ce19b9ad64d8448f27d9
#
_cell.length_a   1.000
_cell.length_b   1.000
_cell.length_c   1.000
_cell.angle_alpha   90.00
_cell.angle_beta   90.00
_cell.angle_gamma   90.00
#
_symmetry.space_group_name_H-M   'P 1'
#
loop_
_entity.id
_entity.type
_entity.pdbx_description
1 polymer ?
#
loop_
_entity_poly.entity_id
_entity_poly.type
_entity_poly.pdbx_seq_one_letter_code
_entity_poly.pdbx_strand_id
1 'polypeptide(L)'
;MHGQAAHALGYLGEISDTQLKSERFPDAKMGDYVGRYGVEAAWETYLRGNRGFRRIEVDAYGRELGQLDQVFPTPGVNVYLTLDQRLQQEAEACLEGKAGAIVALDPRNGKILAMASAPTFSQEAFESKPFHRTMAEL
;
A
#
# COMPACT_ATOMS: atom_id res chain seq x y z
N MET A 1 -2.01 -13.36 12.08
CA MET A 1 -0.65 -12.78 12.20
C MET A 1 -0.83 -11.27 12.15
N HIS A 2 -0.33 -10.52 13.10
CA HIS A 2 -0.28 -9.07 12.97
C HIS A 2 0.78 -8.73 11.91
N GLY A 3 0.50 -7.76 11.05
CA GLY A 3 1.43 -7.33 10.01
C GLY A 3 2.70 -6.75 10.64
N GLN A 4 3.87 -7.22 10.19
CA GLN A 4 5.14 -6.67 10.65
C GLN A 4 5.31 -5.24 10.16
N ALA A 5 5.87 -4.37 10.99
CA ALA A 5 6.12 -2.96 10.69
C ALA A 5 4.88 -2.21 10.18
N ALA A 6 3.66 -2.58 10.63
CA ALA A 6 2.41 -2.06 10.09
C ALA A 6 2.35 -0.53 10.07
N HIS A 7 2.84 0.13 11.14
CA HIS A 7 2.88 1.59 11.22
C HIS A 7 3.91 2.24 10.28
N ALA A 8 5.00 1.55 9.96
CA ALA A 8 6.03 2.04 9.04
C ALA A 8 5.64 1.78 7.58
N LEU A 9 5.20 0.56 7.26
CA LEU A 9 4.78 0.18 5.91
C LEU A 9 3.49 0.89 5.51
N GLY A 10 2.54 0.98 6.44
CA GLY A 10 1.22 1.53 6.17
C GLY A 10 0.25 0.47 5.66
N TYR A 11 -0.80 0.92 5.00
CA TYR A 11 -1.85 0.06 4.48
C TYR A 11 -2.44 0.63 3.19
N LEU A 12 -3.06 -0.27 2.41
CA LEU A 12 -3.83 0.07 1.24
C LEU A 12 -5.30 0.29 1.60
N GLY A 13 -5.95 1.17 0.88
CA GLY A 13 -7.40 1.38 1.01
C GLY A 13 -8.01 1.81 -0.29
N GLU A 14 -9.31 1.56 -0.46
CA GLU A 14 -10.04 1.95 -1.66
C GLU A 14 -9.96 3.46 -1.88
N ILE A 15 -9.73 3.88 -3.12
CA ILE A 15 -9.62 5.28 -3.49
C ILE A 15 -10.93 6.02 -3.20
N SER A 16 -10.84 7.21 -2.64
CA SER A 16 -12.01 8.07 -2.39
C SER A 16 -12.32 8.98 -3.57
N ASP A 17 -13.57 9.47 -3.66
CA ASP A 17 -14.00 10.43 -4.68
C ASP A 17 -13.14 11.69 -4.73
N THR A 18 -12.65 12.13 -3.58
CA THR A 18 -11.75 13.30 -3.49
C THR A 18 -10.38 13.01 -4.06
N GLN A 19 -9.87 11.80 -3.85
CA GLN A 19 -8.58 11.37 -4.40
C GLN A 19 -8.65 11.12 -5.91
N LEU A 20 -9.77 10.57 -6.43
CA LEU A 20 -10.00 10.40 -7.86
C LEU A 20 -9.92 11.73 -8.63
N LYS A 21 -10.34 12.82 -8.00
CA LYS A 21 -10.30 14.17 -8.61
C LYS A 21 -8.93 14.84 -8.47
N SER A 22 -7.99 14.22 -7.78
CA SER A 22 -6.65 14.79 -7.59
C SER A 22 -5.72 14.40 -8.73
N GLU A 23 -4.79 15.28 -9.08
CA GLU A 23 -3.74 15.00 -10.07
C GLU A 23 -2.75 13.91 -9.61
N ARG A 24 -2.81 13.52 -8.36
CA ARG A 24 -1.93 12.48 -7.80
C ARG A 24 -2.18 11.08 -8.37
N PHE A 25 -3.42 10.82 -8.82
CA PHE A 25 -3.85 9.51 -9.31
C PHE A 25 -4.54 9.61 -10.67
N PRO A 26 -3.83 10.05 -11.74
CA PRO A 26 -4.45 10.39 -13.03
C PRO A 26 -5.14 9.21 -13.71
N ASP A 27 -4.64 7.98 -13.49
CA ASP A 27 -5.16 6.76 -14.11
C ASP A 27 -6.00 5.90 -13.17
N ALA A 28 -6.30 6.41 -11.96
CA ALA A 28 -7.08 5.66 -10.98
C ALA A 28 -8.56 5.63 -11.34
N LYS A 29 -9.21 4.53 -10.95
CA LYS A 29 -10.64 4.31 -11.13
C LYS A 29 -11.28 3.99 -9.78
N MET A 30 -12.59 4.19 -9.70
CA MET A 30 -13.37 3.73 -8.55
C MET A 30 -13.13 2.25 -8.31
N GLY A 31 -12.94 1.84 -7.05
CA GLY A 31 -12.59 0.48 -6.66
C GLY A 31 -11.09 0.17 -6.67
N ASP A 32 -10.22 1.11 -7.08
CA ASP A 32 -8.77 0.93 -6.97
C ASP A 32 -8.32 1.08 -5.53
N TYR A 33 -7.31 0.31 -5.17
CA TYR A 33 -6.60 0.45 -3.91
C TYR A 33 -5.41 1.36 -4.07
N VAL A 34 -5.21 2.23 -3.09
CA VAL A 34 -4.09 3.19 -3.03
C VAL A 34 -3.48 3.19 -1.64
N GLY A 35 -2.19 3.50 -1.55
CA GLY A 35 -1.50 3.66 -0.28
C GLY A 35 -2.10 4.82 0.52
N ARG A 36 -2.56 4.51 1.74
CA ARG A 36 -3.20 5.48 2.64
C ARG A 36 -2.22 6.08 3.62
N TYR A 37 -1.24 5.32 4.03
CA TYR A 37 -0.30 5.70 5.07
C TYR A 37 1.08 5.06 4.85
N GLY A 38 2.10 5.54 5.56
CA GLY A 38 3.44 4.97 5.58
C GLY A 38 4.15 4.94 4.24
N VAL A 39 4.97 3.91 4.04
CA VAL A 39 5.72 3.66 2.80
C VAL A 39 4.78 3.49 1.61
N GLU A 40 3.66 2.79 1.79
CA GLU A 40 2.64 2.59 0.74
C GLU A 40 2.15 3.93 0.18
N ALA A 41 1.81 4.89 1.05
CA ALA A 41 1.36 6.21 0.61
C ALA A 41 2.49 7.07 0.03
N ALA A 42 3.70 6.98 0.61
CA ALA A 42 4.83 7.80 0.19
C ALA A 42 5.38 7.37 -1.17
N TRP A 43 5.36 6.07 -1.47
CA TRP A 43 5.93 5.47 -2.67
C TRP A 43 4.89 4.92 -3.64
N GLU A 44 3.61 5.25 -3.45
CA GLU A 44 2.48 4.79 -4.24
C GLU A 44 2.73 4.88 -5.76
N THR A 45 3.23 6.02 -6.25
CA THR A 45 3.49 6.24 -7.68
C THR A 45 4.48 5.24 -8.27
N TYR A 46 5.45 4.80 -7.46
CA TYR A 46 6.46 3.83 -7.88
C TYR A 46 5.98 2.39 -7.71
N LEU A 47 5.25 2.11 -6.63
CA LEU A 47 4.75 0.78 -6.30
C LEU A 47 3.62 0.32 -7.22
N ARG A 48 2.78 1.26 -7.66
CA ARG A 48 1.57 0.97 -8.45
C ARG A 48 1.87 0.40 -9.84
N GLY A 49 2.95 0.83 -10.50
CA GLY A 49 3.20 0.54 -11.92
C GLY A 49 2.21 1.24 -12.85
N ASN A 50 2.22 0.85 -14.11
CA ASN A 50 1.34 1.42 -15.14
C ASN A 50 0.38 0.35 -15.67
N ARG A 51 -0.87 0.72 -15.85
CA ARG A 51 -1.88 -0.16 -16.43
C ARG A 51 -1.67 -0.34 -17.92
N GLY A 52 -1.85 -1.56 -18.38
CA GLY A 52 -2.04 -1.84 -19.80
C GLY A 52 -3.49 -1.62 -20.22
N PHE A 53 -3.70 -1.49 -21.51
CA PHE A 53 -5.02 -1.51 -22.11
C PHE A 53 -5.00 -2.21 -23.46
N ARG A 54 -6.13 -2.78 -23.85
CA ARG A 54 -6.38 -3.32 -25.17
C ARG A 54 -7.58 -2.61 -25.78
N ARG A 55 -7.41 -1.99 -26.91
CA ARG A 55 -8.47 -1.35 -27.68
C ARG A 55 -8.92 -2.32 -28.75
N ILE A 56 -10.18 -2.67 -28.75
CA ILE A 56 -10.79 -3.60 -29.71
C ILE A 56 -11.90 -2.89 -30.48
N GLU A 57 -12.07 -3.27 -31.74
CA GLU A 57 -13.21 -2.91 -32.54
C GLU A 57 -14.31 -3.95 -32.32
N VAL A 58 -15.53 -3.52 -32.10
CA VAL A 58 -16.69 -4.39 -31.92
C VAL A 58 -17.81 -4.03 -32.88
N ASP A 59 -18.58 -5.03 -33.32
CA ASP A 59 -19.80 -4.79 -34.10
C ASP A 59 -20.96 -4.33 -33.22
N ALA A 60 -22.13 -4.06 -33.84
CA ALA A 60 -23.35 -3.63 -33.15
C ALA A 60 -23.91 -4.68 -32.14
N TYR A 61 -23.42 -5.90 -32.20
CA TYR A 61 -23.79 -7.01 -31.32
C TYR A 61 -22.72 -7.28 -30.24
N GLY A 62 -21.65 -6.47 -30.17
CA GLY A 62 -20.57 -6.62 -29.19
C GLY A 62 -19.52 -7.70 -29.54
N ARG A 63 -19.51 -8.24 -30.78
CA ARG A 63 -18.53 -9.20 -31.22
C ARG A 63 -17.23 -8.50 -31.65
N GLU A 64 -16.09 -8.99 -31.18
CA GLU A 64 -14.77 -8.46 -31.58
C GLU A 64 -14.55 -8.64 -33.09
N LEU A 65 -14.28 -7.56 -33.80
CA LEU A 65 -13.93 -7.54 -35.21
C LEU A 65 -12.42 -7.51 -35.42
N GLY A 66 -11.70 -6.86 -34.51
CA GLY A 66 -10.24 -6.75 -34.58
C GLY A 66 -9.65 -6.03 -33.38
N GLN A 67 -8.33 -6.10 -33.24
CA GLN A 67 -7.56 -5.38 -32.26
C GLN A 67 -6.95 -4.13 -32.92
N LEU A 68 -7.25 -2.95 -32.36
CA LEU A 68 -6.76 -1.67 -32.88
C LEU A 68 -5.40 -1.31 -32.25
N ASP A 69 -5.27 -1.50 -30.93
CA ASP A 69 -4.10 -1.08 -30.17
C ASP A 69 -3.97 -1.88 -28.87
N GLN A 70 -2.74 -2.02 -28.38
CA GLN A 70 -2.45 -2.68 -27.12
C GLN A 70 -1.23 -2.06 -26.44
N VAL A 71 -1.38 -1.72 -25.18
CA VAL A 71 -0.27 -1.35 -24.29
C VAL A 71 -0.20 -2.38 -23.18
N PHE A 72 0.97 -2.99 -23.01
CA PHE A 72 1.19 -3.95 -21.94
C PHE A 72 1.33 -3.25 -20.57
N PRO A 73 0.81 -3.84 -19.49
CA PRO A 73 1.02 -3.30 -18.16
C PRO A 73 2.51 -3.39 -17.78
N THR A 74 2.97 -2.36 -17.07
CA THR A 74 4.32 -2.34 -16.49
C THR A 74 4.19 -2.47 -14.98
N PRO A 75 4.82 -3.48 -14.34
CA PRO A 75 4.78 -3.63 -12.89
C PRO A 75 5.46 -2.44 -12.19
N GLY A 76 5.08 -2.20 -10.96
CA GLY A 76 5.76 -1.25 -10.10
C GLY A 76 7.18 -1.68 -9.76
N VAL A 77 7.94 -0.78 -9.20
CA VAL A 77 9.33 -1.04 -8.79
C VAL A 77 9.39 -1.58 -7.36
N ASN A 78 10.42 -2.37 -7.07
CA ASN A 78 10.68 -2.81 -5.71
C ASN A 78 11.27 -1.67 -4.88
N VAL A 79 10.77 -1.47 -3.69
CA VAL A 79 11.29 -0.52 -2.71
C VAL A 79 12.03 -1.29 -1.62
N TYR A 80 13.30 -0.99 -1.41
CA TYR A 80 14.13 -1.59 -0.39
C TYR A 80 14.23 -0.65 0.81
N LEU A 81 13.80 -1.14 1.97
CA LEU A 81 13.85 -0.41 3.22
C LEU A 81 15.14 -0.76 4.00
N THR A 82 15.52 0.11 4.93
CA THR A 82 16.63 -0.12 5.83
C THR A 82 16.25 -0.94 7.06
N LEU A 83 14.98 -1.32 7.20
CA LEU A 83 14.49 -2.11 8.31
C LEU A 83 15.13 -3.50 8.30
N ASP A 84 15.69 -3.90 9.43
CA ASP A 84 16.13 -5.26 9.68
C ASP A 84 14.94 -6.07 10.21
N GLN A 85 14.58 -7.14 9.50
CA GLN A 85 13.39 -7.93 9.83
C GLN A 85 13.47 -8.55 11.23
N ARG A 86 14.64 -9.03 11.64
CA ARG A 86 14.81 -9.68 12.95
C ARG A 86 14.69 -8.65 14.06
N LEU A 87 15.36 -7.51 13.90
CA LEU A 87 15.31 -6.44 14.88
C LEU A 87 13.91 -5.86 15.01
N GLN A 88 13.17 -5.75 13.90
CA GLN A 88 11.76 -5.33 13.90
C GLN A 88 10.88 -6.31 14.67
N GLN A 89 11.04 -7.61 14.44
CA GLN A 89 10.30 -8.65 15.14
C GLN A 89 10.54 -8.62 16.66
N GLU A 90 11.79 -8.49 17.08
CA GLU A 90 12.14 -8.38 18.49
C GLU A 90 11.55 -7.11 19.14
N ALA A 91 11.62 -5.98 18.42
CA ALA A 91 11.02 -4.74 18.90
C ALA A 91 9.50 -4.86 19.09
N GLU A 92 8.81 -5.50 18.14
CA GLU A 92 7.36 -5.75 18.25
C GLU A 92 7.03 -6.71 19.40
N ALA A 93 7.80 -7.79 19.56
CA ALA A 93 7.63 -8.73 20.67
C ALA A 93 7.83 -8.06 22.05
N CYS A 94 8.79 -7.15 22.17
CA CYS A 94 9.01 -6.38 23.40
C CYS A 94 7.82 -5.47 23.77
N LEU A 95 7.00 -5.08 22.78
CA LEU A 95 5.83 -4.24 22.96
C LEU A 95 4.52 -5.05 23.16
N GLU A 96 4.56 -6.37 23.09
CA GLU A 96 3.38 -7.19 23.25
C GLU A 96 2.71 -6.94 24.61
N GLY A 97 1.41 -6.66 24.61
CA GLY A 97 0.62 -6.33 25.80
C GLY A 97 0.93 -4.95 26.41
N LYS A 98 1.69 -4.10 25.73
CA LYS A 98 2.07 -2.76 26.19
C LYS A 98 1.61 -1.70 25.19
N ALA A 99 1.57 -0.44 25.62
CA ALA A 99 1.42 0.71 24.76
C ALA A 99 2.76 1.48 24.72
N GLY A 100 3.25 1.76 23.50
CA GLY A 100 4.53 2.47 23.35
C GLY A 100 5.13 2.33 21.96
N ALA A 101 6.36 2.81 21.82
CA ALA A 101 7.11 2.72 20.56
C ALA A 101 8.58 2.42 20.82
N ILE A 102 9.19 1.69 19.87
CA ILE A 102 10.64 1.41 19.84
C ILE A 102 11.17 1.82 18.47
N VAL A 103 12.21 2.62 18.46
CA VAL A 103 12.93 2.99 17.23
C VAL A 103 14.41 2.67 17.41
N ALA A 104 14.97 1.90 16.47
CA ALA A 104 16.39 1.60 16.41
C ALA A 104 17.03 2.28 15.19
N LEU A 105 18.12 3.00 15.42
CA LEU A 105 18.84 3.76 14.41
C LEU A 105 20.30 3.32 14.37
N ASP A 106 20.89 3.26 13.18
CA ASP A 106 22.35 3.16 13.03
C ASP A 106 22.95 4.58 13.16
N PRO A 107 23.71 4.87 14.23
CA PRO A 107 24.24 6.22 14.48
C PRO A 107 25.27 6.67 13.45
N ARG A 108 25.85 5.73 12.69
CA ARG A 108 26.88 6.03 11.68
C ARG A 108 26.33 6.65 10.41
N ASN A 109 25.07 6.36 10.06
CA ASN A 109 24.48 6.75 8.79
C ASN A 109 23.00 7.18 8.89
N GLY A 110 22.40 7.12 10.09
CA GLY A 110 21.02 7.52 10.35
C GLY A 110 19.95 6.54 9.80
N LYS A 111 20.34 5.34 9.36
CA LYS A 111 19.37 4.35 8.87
C LYS A 111 18.45 3.88 9.99
N ILE A 112 17.16 3.83 9.73
CA ILE A 112 16.19 3.23 10.62
C ILE A 112 16.25 1.71 10.43
N LEU A 113 16.63 0.99 11.48
CA LEU A 113 16.77 -0.46 11.49
C LEU A 113 15.51 -1.15 12.03
N ALA A 114 14.80 -0.52 12.96
CA ALA A 114 13.49 -0.96 13.43
C ALA A 114 12.64 0.24 13.82
N MET A 115 11.32 0.13 13.58
CA MET A 115 10.31 1.11 13.98
C MET A 115 9.04 0.36 14.35
N ALA A 116 8.85 0.08 15.62
CA ALA A 116 7.71 -0.63 16.17
C ALA A 116 6.85 0.30 17.02
N SER A 117 5.53 0.10 16.97
CA SER A 117 4.56 0.85 17.77
C SER A 117 3.43 -0.08 18.21
N ALA A 118 2.96 0.08 19.41
CA ALA A 118 1.85 -0.70 19.96
C ALA A 118 0.84 0.26 20.66
N PRO A 119 -0.47 -0.03 20.53
CA PRO A 119 -1.07 -1.18 19.85
C PRO A 119 -0.81 -1.15 18.34
N THR A 120 -0.72 -2.33 17.72
CA THR A 120 -0.54 -2.49 16.28
C THR A 120 -1.82 -2.98 15.62
N PHE A 121 -1.89 -2.92 14.30
CA PHE A 121 -3.03 -3.35 13.50
C PHE A 121 -2.62 -4.36 12.43
N SER A 122 -3.58 -5.13 11.92
CA SER A 122 -3.37 -5.94 10.72
C SER A 122 -3.62 -5.10 9.47
N GLN A 123 -2.64 -5.04 8.57
CA GLN A 123 -2.77 -4.33 7.30
C GLN A 123 -3.89 -4.92 6.43
N GLU A 124 -4.08 -6.24 6.46
CA GLU A 124 -5.12 -6.96 5.73
C GLU A 124 -6.55 -6.59 6.19
N ALA A 125 -6.70 -6.10 7.42
CA ALA A 125 -8.01 -5.69 7.94
C ALA A 125 -8.60 -4.50 7.16
N PHE A 126 -7.76 -3.68 6.54
CA PHE A 126 -8.18 -2.52 5.75
C PHE A 126 -8.56 -2.85 4.31
N GLU A 127 -8.15 -4.02 3.81
CA GLU A 127 -8.50 -4.48 2.46
C GLU A 127 -9.91 -5.07 2.38
N SER A 128 -10.42 -5.62 3.50
CA SER A 128 -11.66 -6.40 3.52
C SER A 128 -12.88 -5.66 4.07
N LYS A 129 -12.70 -4.47 4.68
CA LYS A 129 -13.78 -3.72 5.33
C LYS A 129 -13.78 -2.24 4.96
N PRO A 130 -14.94 -1.56 4.97
CA PRO A 130 -15.01 -0.11 4.87
C PRO A 130 -14.17 0.55 5.98
N PHE A 131 -13.34 1.50 5.61
CA PHE A 131 -12.37 2.20 6.46
C PHE A 131 -12.95 2.67 7.82
N HIS A 132 -14.18 3.20 7.85
CA HIS A 132 -14.80 3.71 9.08
C HIS A 132 -15.12 2.62 10.11
N ARG A 133 -15.34 1.38 9.68
CA ARG A 133 -15.58 0.27 10.64
C ARG A 133 -14.29 -0.21 11.26
N THR A 134 -13.22 -0.26 10.46
CA THR A 134 -11.92 -0.74 10.93
C THR A 134 -11.30 0.20 11.96
N MET A 135 -11.45 1.53 11.79
CA MET A 135 -10.94 2.52 12.74
C MET A 135 -11.73 2.59 14.06
N ALA A 136 -12.96 2.12 14.08
CA ALA A 136 -13.77 2.06 15.30
C ALA A 136 -13.48 0.81 16.16
N GLU A 137 -12.81 -0.19 15.60
CA GLU A 137 -12.45 -1.44 16.27
C GLU A 137 -11.01 -1.44 16.82
N LEU A 138 -10.19 -0.39 16.55
CA LEU A 138 -8.82 -0.17 17.04
C LEU A 138 -8.82 0.72 18.29
#